data_694aed46164f133e4f93cdc9f5c76b3f
#
_entry.id   694aed46164f133e4f93cdc9f5c76b3f
#
_cell.length_a   1.000
_cell.length_b   1.000
_cell.length_c   1.000
_cell.angle_alpha   90.00
_cell.angle_beta   90.00
_cell.angle_gamma   90.00
#
_symmetry.space_group_name_H-M   'P 1'
#
loop_
_entity.id
_entity.type
_entity.pdbx_description
1 polymer ?
#
loop_
_entity_poly.entity_id
_entity_poly.type
_entity_poly.pdbx_seq_one_letter_code
_entity_poly.pdbx_strand_id
1 'polypeptide(L)'
;MAGEDVLHVELVAADRTLWSGDASEVSVRTTEGDLGVLAGHAPLLAILQPGVVRIDAGGERVFAVVEDGFLSVADDRISILSEVAHLAGEIDEAHAKAELERARSEGDEELIRRAEAKLRGVELA
;
A
#
# COMPACT_ATOMS: atom_id res chain seq x y z
N MET A 1 -2.49 25.17 12.49
CA MET A 1 -2.03 25.72 11.26
C MET A 1 -2.09 24.73 10.16
N ALA A 2 -2.21 25.24 8.97
CA ALA A 2 -2.40 24.38 7.84
C ALA A 2 -1.29 23.34 7.71
N GLY A 3 -0.06 23.75 7.96
CA GLY A 3 1.06 22.84 7.84
C GLY A 3 1.07 21.71 8.84
N GLU A 4 0.22 21.80 9.84
CA GLU A 4 0.17 20.80 10.89
C GLU A 4 -0.82 19.69 10.57
N ASP A 5 -1.61 19.85 9.52
CA ASP A 5 -2.55 18.81 9.11
C ASP A 5 -1.95 17.94 8.02
N VAL A 6 -0.70 17.59 8.20
CA VAL A 6 0.07 16.86 7.21
C VAL A 6 0.67 15.61 7.84
N LEU A 7 0.55 14.51 7.13
CA LEU A 7 1.22 13.26 7.48
C LEU A 7 2.56 13.20 6.76
N HIS A 8 3.58 12.69 7.45
CA HIS A 8 4.89 12.44 6.84
C HIS A 8 4.98 10.95 6.58
N VAL A 9 5.00 10.56 5.32
CA VAL A 9 4.85 9.16 4.93
C VAL A 9 6.12 8.62 4.30
N GLU A 10 6.48 7.40 4.71
CA GLU A 10 7.54 6.64 4.04
C GLU A 10 7.00 5.27 3.69
N LEU A 11 7.14 4.89 2.44
CA LEU A 11 6.77 3.57 1.94
C LEU A 11 8.05 2.89 1.48
N VAL A 12 8.46 1.84 2.20
CA VAL A 12 9.76 1.22 2.01
C VAL A 12 9.61 -0.26 1.71
N ALA A 13 10.26 -0.69 0.63
CA ALA A 13 10.42 -2.10 0.30
C ALA A 13 11.81 -2.57 0.72
N ALA A 14 12.08 -3.86 0.60
CA ALA A 14 13.36 -4.42 1.04
C ALA A 14 14.55 -3.80 0.30
N ASP A 15 14.35 -3.45 -0.97
CA ASP A 15 15.45 -3.00 -1.83
C ASP A 15 15.48 -1.48 -2.04
N ARG A 16 14.44 -0.76 -1.64
CA ARG A 16 14.41 0.69 -1.89
C ARG A 16 13.24 1.37 -1.18
N THR A 17 13.33 2.69 -1.07
CA THR A 17 12.19 3.53 -0.69
C THR A 17 11.36 3.76 -1.95
N LEU A 18 10.10 3.35 -1.95
CA LEU A 18 9.22 3.54 -3.08
C LEU A 18 8.68 4.97 -3.14
N TRP A 19 8.36 5.51 -1.97
CA TRP A 19 7.77 6.86 -1.92
C TRP A 19 8.03 7.46 -0.54
N SER A 20 8.27 8.76 -0.54
CA SER A 20 8.46 9.51 0.69
C SER A 20 7.97 10.92 0.47
N GLY A 21 7.23 11.46 1.40
CA GLY A 21 6.73 12.82 1.29
C GLY A 21 5.58 13.11 2.23
N ASP A 22 4.96 14.26 2.03
CA ASP A 22 3.84 14.71 2.83
C ASP A 22 2.52 14.31 2.17
N ALA A 23 1.55 13.93 2.98
CA ALA A 23 0.26 13.49 2.49
C ALA A 23 -0.85 13.96 3.42
N SER A 24 -2.07 14.02 2.90
CA SER A 24 -3.23 14.37 3.70
C SER A 24 -3.95 13.12 4.21
N GLU A 25 -3.82 12.01 3.49
CA GLU A 25 -4.47 10.77 3.87
C GLU A 25 -3.72 9.58 3.30
N VAL A 26 -3.69 8.48 4.06
CA VAL A 26 -3.15 7.20 3.60
C VAL A 26 -4.21 6.13 3.86
N SER A 27 -4.46 5.29 2.86
CA SER A 27 -5.40 4.20 2.97
C SER A 27 -4.68 2.89 2.68
N VAL A 28 -4.91 1.91 3.53
CA VAL A 28 -4.26 0.59 3.41
C VAL A 28 -5.26 -0.51 3.73
N ARG A 29 -4.92 -1.74 3.37
CA ARG A 29 -5.68 -2.91 3.78
C ARG A 29 -4.92 -3.66 4.86
N THR A 30 -5.54 -3.80 6.02
CA THR A 30 -4.95 -4.52 7.14
C THR A 30 -5.62 -5.86 7.31
N THR A 31 -5.05 -6.70 8.21
CA THR A 31 -5.66 -7.99 8.54
C THR A 31 -7.02 -7.83 9.21
N GLU A 32 -7.34 -6.61 9.70
CA GLU A 32 -8.63 -6.36 10.34
C GLU A 32 -9.56 -5.52 9.46
N GLY A 33 -9.18 -5.29 8.21
CA GLY A 33 -9.99 -4.55 7.27
C GLY A 33 -9.28 -3.32 6.73
N ASP A 34 -10.01 -2.53 5.97
CA ASP A 34 -9.47 -1.31 5.39
C ASP A 34 -9.28 -0.24 6.46
N LEU A 35 -8.20 0.51 6.37
CA LEU A 35 -7.85 1.54 7.33
C LEU A 35 -7.48 2.81 6.60
N GLY A 36 -8.09 3.93 7.01
CA GLY A 36 -7.71 5.25 6.53
C GLY A 36 -7.06 6.04 7.66
N VAL A 37 -5.94 6.68 7.37
CA VAL A 37 -5.21 7.46 8.36
C VAL A 37 -5.16 8.91 7.93
N LEU A 38 -5.63 9.78 8.82
CA LEU A 38 -5.57 11.24 8.65
C LEU A 38 -4.65 11.83 9.69
N ALA A 39 -4.25 13.09 9.48
CA ALA A 39 -3.45 13.80 10.48
C ALA A 39 -4.17 13.77 11.83
N GLY A 40 -3.42 13.63 12.90
CA GLY A 40 -3.96 13.54 14.25
C GLY A 40 -4.33 12.14 14.67
N HIS A 41 -4.13 11.14 13.81
CA HIS A 41 -4.48 9.76 14.15
C HIS A 41 -3.67 9.27 15.35
N ALA A 42 -4.33 8.52 16.22
CA ALA A 42 -3.67 7.94 17.39
C ALA A 42 -2.58 6.95 16.98
N PRO A 43 -1.56 6.76 17.81
CA PRO A 43 -0.52 5.78 17.49
C PRO A 43 -1.10 4.40 17.23
N LEU A 44 -0.55 3.73 16.22
CA LEU A 44 -1.09 2.46 15.74
C LEU A 44 0.01 1.64 15.09
N LEU A 45 -0.05 0.34 15.28
CA LEU A 45 0.74 -0.62 14.52
C LEU A 45 -0.22 -1.64 13.94
N ALA A 46 -0.20 -1.81 12.63
CA ALA A 46 -1.12 -2.71 11.95
C ALA A 46 -0.37 -3.63 11.01
N ILE A 47 -0.85 -4.86 10.89
CA ILE A 47 -0.30 -5.84 9.95
C ILE A 47 -1.07 -5.70 8.64
N LEU A 48 -0.34 -5.66 7.54
CA LEU A 48 -0.92 -5.46 6.21
C LEU A 48 -1.21 -6.78 5.53
N GLN A 49 -2.29 -6.81 4.77
CA GLN A 49 -2.58 -7.89 3.84
C GLN A 49 -2.16 -7.46 2.44
N PRO A 50 -2.02 -8.41 1.50
CA PRO A 50 -1.82 -8.04 0.11
C PRO A 50 -2.92 -7.07 -0.33
N GLY A 51 -2.54 -5.92 -0.82
CA GLY A 51 -3.51 -4.91 -1.18
C GLY A 51 -2.88 -3.64 -1.71
N VAL A 52 -3.74 -2.68 -1.99
CA VAL A 52 -3.34 -1.39 -2.55
C VAL A 52 -3.19 -0.38 -1.42
N VAL A 53 -2.09 0.35 -1.46
CA VAL A 53 -1.85 1.50 -0.61
C VAL A 53 -2.16 2.74 -1.45
N ARG A 54 -3.01 3.62 -0.93
CA ARG A 54 -3.31 4.89 -1.59
C ARG A 54 -2.77 6.02 -0.71
N ILE A 55 -2.00 6.89 -1.32
CA ILE A 55 -1.44 8.06 -0.64
C ILE A 55 -1.96 9.29 -1.36
N ASP A 56 -2.70 10.13 -0.63
CA ASP A 56 -3.20 11.40 -1.19
C ASP A 56 -2.22 12.50 -0.83
N ALA A 57 -1.48 12.98 -1.82
CA ALA A 57 -0.37 13.91 -1.61
C ALA A 57 -0.54 15.15 -2.49
N GLY A 58 -1.07 16.22 -1.90
CA GLY A 58 -1.11 17.52 -2.57
C GLY A 58 -1.86 17.53 -3.90
N GLY A 59 -3.02 16.90 -3.96
CA GLY A 59 -3.81 16.84 -5.19
C GLY A 59 -3.47 15.69 -6.10
N GLU A 60 -2.43 14.93 -5.75
CA GLU A 60 -2.02 13.74 -6.46
C GLU A 60 -2.40 12.50 -5.67
N ARG A 61 -2.76 11.43 -6.35
CA ARG A 61 -2.95 10.15 -5.71
C ARG A 61 -1.88 9.18 -6.16
N VAL A 62 -1.15 8.65 -5.18
CA VAL A 62 -0.12 7.66 -5.43
C VAL A 62 -0.68 6.30 -5.04
N PHE A 63 -0.60 5.35 -5.95
CA PHE A 63 -1.03 3.98 -5.68
C PHE A 63 0.17 3.06 -5.70
N ALA A 64 0.25 2.22 -4.68
CA ALA A 64 1.28 1.19 -4.59
C ALA A 64 0.61 -0.12 -4.20
N VAL A 65 1.27 -1.23 -4.48
CA VAL A 65 0.78 -2.55 -4.11
C VAL A 65 1.80 -3.18 -3.19
N VAL A 66 1.34 -3.63 -2.03
CA VAL A 66 2.18 -4.34 -1.07
C VAL A 66 1.67 -5.77 -0.96
N GLU A 67 2.60 -6.71 -0.79
CA GLU A 67 2.21 -8.12 -0.65
C GLU A 67 2.03 -8.53 0.80
N ASP A 68 2.75 -7.86 1.70
CA ASP A 68 2.61 -8.06 3.14
C ASP A 68 3.30 -6.89 3.83
N GLY A 69 3.48 -6.97 5.13
CA GLY A 69 4.23 -5.97 5.86
C GLY A 69 3.43 -5.38 6.99
N PHE A 70 3.83 -4.20 7.40
CA PHE A 70 3.12 -3.51 8.47
C PHE A 70 3.21 -2.01 8.33
N LEU A 71 2.29 -1.35 9.02
CA LEU A 71 2.17 0.09 9.04
C LEU A 71 2.32 0.56 10.48
N SER A 72 3.10 1.61 10.67
CA SER A 72 3.28 2.25 11.96
C SER A 72 2.85 3.71 11.84
N VAL A 73 2.04 4.17 12.79
CA VAL A 73 1.59 5.57 12.87
C VAL A 73 1.95 6.11 14.24
N ALA A 74 2.64 7.24 14.27
CA ALA A 74 2.93 7.95 15.50
C ALA A 74 3.29 9.39 15.18
N ASP A 75 2.67 10.33 15.89
CA ASP A 75 2.99 11.77 15.76
C ASP A 75 2.96 12.25 14.31
N ASP A 76 1.92 11.89 13.57
CA ASP A 76 1.72 12.22 12.17
C ASP A 76 2.81 11.69 11.24
N ARG A 77 3.52 10.66 11.68
CA ARG A 77 4.49 9.96 10.87
C ARG A 77 3.97 8.57 10.56
N ILE A 78 3.98 8.23 9.29
CA ILE A 78 3.53 6.92 8.84
C ILE A 78 4.70 6.21 8.17
N SER A 79 5.01 5.01 8.65
CA SER A 79 5.99 4.14 8.02
C SER A 79 5.27 2.89 7.54
N ILE A 80 5.41 2.59 6.26
CA ILE A 80 4.87 1.36 5.68
C ILE A 80 6.06 0.55 5.20
N LEU A 81 6.21 -0.65 5.76
CA LEU A 81 7.32 -1.53 5.43
C LEU A 81 6.78 -2.82 4.85
N SER A 82 7.22 -3.16 3.66
CA SER A 82 6.82 -4.39 2.99
C SER A 82 8.04 -4.99 2.29
N GLU A 83 8.21 -6.29 2.41
CA GLU A 83 9.33 -6.94 1.72
C GLU A 83 9.20 -6.83 0.22
N VAL A 84 7.99 -6.98 -0.28
CA VAL A 84 7.70 -6.90 -1.71
C VAL A 84 6.63 -5.86 -1.94
N ALA A 85 6.99 -4.78 -2.61
CA ALA A 85 6.08 -3.69 -2.91
C ALA A 85 6.44 -3.06 -4.25
N HIS A 86 5.43 -2.53 -4.92
CA HIS A 86 5.60 -1.91 -6.24
C HIS A 86 4.74 -0.67 -6.34
N LEU A 87 5.25 0.36 -6.99
CA LEU A 87 4.36 1.44 -7.43
C LEU A 87 3.44 0.87 -8.51
N ALA A 88 2.17 1.28 -8.52
CA ALA A 88 1.19 0.71 -9.43
C ALA A 88 1.62 0.85 -10.90
N GLY A 89 2.26 1.96 -11.24
CA GLY A 89 2.71 2.20 -12.61
C GLY A 89 3.85 1.29 -13.07
N GLU A 90 4.48 0.57 -12.14
CA GLU A 90 5.56 -0.36 -12.46
C GLU A 90 5.07 -1.78 -12.70
N ILE A 91 3.79 -2.05 -12.49
CA ILE A 91 3.24 -3.38 -12.57
C ILE A 91 2.91 -3.73 -14.02
N ASP A 92 3.39 -4.89 -14.48
CA ASP A 92 3.04 -5.41 -15.80
C ASP A 92 1.71 -6.14 -15.67
N GLU A 93 0.67 -5.60 -16.29
CA GLU A 93 -0.68 -6.14 -16.21
C GLU A 93 -0.77 -7.55 -16.76
N ALA A 94 -0.17 -7.80 -17.91
CA ALA A 94 -0.22 -9.12 -18.52
C ALA A 94 0.44 -10.17 -17.64
N HIS A 95 1.57 -9.81 -17.03
CA HIS A 95 2.27 -10.71 -16.12
C HIS A 95 1.41 -11.00 -14.89
N ALA A 96 0.77 -9.98 -14.34
CA ALA A 96 -0.08 -10.14 -13.16
C ALA A 96 -1.28 -11.03 -13.48
N LYS A 97 -1.86 -10.90 -14.67
CA LYS A 97 -2.96 -11.77 -15.09
C LYS A 97 -2.52 -13.23 -15.20
N ALA A 98 -1.33 -13.46 -15.73
CA ALA A 98 -0.78 -14.81 -15.84
C ALA A 98 -0.51 -15.41 -14.46
N GLU A 99 0.00 -14.60 -13.54
CA GLU A 99 0.21 -15.03 -12.16
C GLU A 99 -1.12 -15.43 -11.51
N LEU A 100 -2.18 -14.66 -11.73
CA LEU A 100 -3.48 -14.96 -11.17
C LEU A 100 -4.03 -16.28 -11.70
N GLU A 101 -3.91 -16.51 -13.00
CA GLU A 101 -4.37 -17.77 -13.59
C GLU A 101 -3.62 -18.96 -13.01
N ARG A 102 -2.31 -18.84 -12.90
CA ARG A 102 -1.50 -19.91 -12.35
C ARG A 102 -1.87 -20.18 -10.89
N ALA A 103 -2.03 -19.10 -10.09
CA ALA A 103 -2.39 -19.23 -8.68
C ALA A 103 -3.73 -19.92 -8.52
N ARG A 104 -4.70 -19.59 -9.37
CA ARG A 104 -6.02 -20.22 -9.35
C ARG A 104 -5.95 -21.70 -9.70
N SER A 105 -5.14 -22.05 -10.71
CA SER A 105 -5.03 -23.44 -11.12
C SER A 105 -4.34 -24.28 -10.04
N GLU A 106 -3.45 -23.66 -9.26
CA GLU A 106 -2.76 -24.35 -8.16
C GLU A 106 -3.56 -24.33 -6.87
N GLY A 107 -4.63 -23.55 -6.80
CA GLY A 107 -5.42 -23.42 -5.60
C GLY A 107 -4.70 -22.70 -4.46
N ASP A 108 -3.71 -21.85 -4.79
CA ASP A 108 -2.92 -21.13 -3.79
C ASP A 108 -3.59 -19.79 -3.46
N GLU A 109 -4.31 -19.76 -2.35
CA GLU A 109 -5.11 -18.60 -1.97
C GLU A 109 -4.28 -17.37 -1.69
N GLU A 110 -3.08 -17.53 -1.14
CA GLU A 110 -2.24 -16.38 -0.88
C GLU A 110 -1.71 -15.76 -2.16
N LEU A 111 -1.26 -16.59 -3.09
CA LEU A 111 -0.81 -16.09 -4.40
C LEU A 111 -1.96 -15.45 -5.17
N ILE A 112 -3.18 -15.98 -5.02
CA ILE A 112 -4.36 -15.36 -5.63
C ILE A 112 -4.53 -13.95 -5.10
N ARG A 113 -4.48 -13.76 -3.79
CA ARG A 113 -4.65 -12.43 -3.19
C ARG A 113 -3.57 -11.46 -3.64
N ARG A 114 -2.33 -11.93 -3.75
CA ARG A 114 -1.23 -11.08 -4.21
C ARG A 114 -1.41 -10.64 -5.66
N ALA A 115 -1.80 -11.56 -6.51
CA ALA A 115 -2.03 -11.25 -7.93
C ALA A 115 -3.24 -10.32 -8.10
N GLU A 116 -4.31 -10.56 -7.34
CA GLU A 116 -5.48 -9.70 -7.38
C GLU A 116 -5.14 -8.27 -6.92
N ALA A 117 -4.30 -8.14 -5.90
CA ALA A 117 -3.87 -6.83 -5.44
C ALA A 117 -3.10 -6.08 -6.53
N LYS A 118 -2.23 -6.76 -7.27
CA LYS A 118 -1.50 -6.15 -8.38
C LYS A 118 -2.45 -5.65 -9.46
N LEU A 119 -3.43 -6.47 -9.84
CA LEU A 119 -4.40 -6.07 -10.85
C LEU A 119 -5.26 -4.91 -10.37
N ARG A 120 -5.61 -4.90 -9.10
CA ARG A 120 -6.36 -3.80 -8.52
C ARG A 120 -5.55 -2.50 -8.59
N GLY A 121 -4.27 -2.57 -8.29
CA GLY A 121 -3.39 -1.41 -8.38
C GLY A 121 -3.31 -0.86 -9.79
N VAL A 122 -3.19 -1.73 -10.78
CA VAL A 122 -3.17 -1.33 -12.19
C VAL A 122 -4.48 -0.64 -12.56
N GLU A 123 -5.61 -1.18 -12.11
CA GLU A 123 -6.92 -0.60 -12.38
C GLU A 123 -7.08 0.80 -11.82
N LEU A 124 -6.57 1.03 -10.62
CA LEU A 124 -6.72 2.30 -9.90
C LEU A 124 -5.74 3.37 -10.38
N ALA A 125 -4.63 2.97 -10.95
CA ALA A 125 -3.56 3.90 -11.37
C ALA A 125 -3.86 4.64 -12.72
#